data_199f31a29078000a9305016a976105f6
#
_entry.id   199f31a29078000a9305016a976105f6
#
_cell.length_a   1.000
_cell.length_b   1.000
_cell.length_c   1.000
_cell.angle_alpha   90.00
_cell.angle_beta   90.00
_cell.angle_gamma   90.00
#
_symmetry.space_group_name_H-M   'P 1'
#
loop_
_entity.id
_entity.type
_entity.pdbx_description
1 polymer ?
#
loop_
_entity_poly.entity_id
_entity_poly.type
_entity_poly.pdbx_seq_one_letter_code
_entity_poly.pdbx_strand_id
1 'polypeptide(L)'
;MRRKFYIVSFVFVLLLSMFPYTASAKEAYTIENLNITIRVQEDGKLLIQEDYDLNFNYYRSTFVRNITSTYHVPTTTDQGVIYRDYYFSVRDITGDRLLSVTRNEDGAVVTMGEEGQQLNGHQRFSISYSVQTCDLEMADHTQMLYWTLATNFDTRVEKLHYKITMPKAFDPQEVYTNTGKYGDVKNTLSMKVTGNVISGDLQQPLENNEMATIKVNLPNNYFIFPKPIDTNIVASLASLAVLLAVGLLFWRFGRDQEIFVDVQDEAPKDISSCEIGYVMNRFADDRDLFSMFIDWGNRNFIMIHDHGKTFELEKIREMNELNAKSYERELFDVIFQNGPIVNQDDLREARIGFAFEKAKHLLERSFLTAKERRVYTDSSLILQALMAIVTMIPSLIFVGSMTFARFELFELSMKNLIPTLLLCIDMGGWVYLIRHRYVLHQKQFFFWMVVLIVAACVLLSINSITLYLFGIKIFALIVYLFVTIVLFFCMIYMDKRTRKGNEWKAEVLGIREFIETVEPEQLTVLNQRNPKLFQDFLPFAYVLNLADIWAKKFEHLPVEQPQWYDGMHDYDHFDTFLFWHTFHYCFYYMEQYTVYHPLVKEAGFFHVSFHTFLPKQKK
;
A
#
# COMPACT_ATOMS: atom_id res chain seq x y z
N MET A 1 -54.67 -17.76 38.03
CA MET A 1 -53.89 -17.15 39.14
C MET A 1 -52.37 -17.08 38.87
N ARG A 2 -51.73 -18.07 38.31
CA ARG A 2 -50.26 -18.06 38.11
C ARG A 2 -49.71 -16.89 37.25
N ARG A 3 -50.40 -16.45 36.17
CA ARG A 3 -49.95 -15.35 35.32
C ARG A 3 -49.94 -13.95 35.99
N LYS A 4 -50.87 -13.72 36.94
CA LYS A 4 -50.90 -12.45 37.67
C LYS A 4 -49.79 -12.35 38.72
N PHE A 5 -49.34 -13.50 39.23
CA PHE A 5 -48.25 -13.55 40.21
C PHE A 5 -46.89 -13.17 39.56
N TYR A 6 -46.63 -13.63 38.35
CA TYR A 6 -45.39 -13.26 37.61
C TYR A 6 -45.33 -11.78 37.24
N ILE A 7 -46.48 -11.17 36.91
CA ILE A 7 -46.52 -9.72 36.58
C ILE A 7 -46.27 -8.89 37.86
N VAL A 8 -46.81 -9.27 38.98
CA VAL A 8 -46.59 -8.58 40.26
C VAL A 8 -45.13 -8.75 40.73
N SER A 9 -44.56 -9.95 40.60
CA SER A 9 -43.15 -10.19 40.91
C SER A 9 -42.22 -9.39 39.99
N PHE A 10 -42.53 -9.29 38.70
CA PHE A 10 -41.74 -8.52 37.73
C PHE A 10 -41.78 -7.01 37.99
N VAL A 11 -42.97 -6.48 38.32
CA VAL A 11 -43.14 -5.06 38.70
C VAL A 11 -42.43 -4.77 40.02
N PHE A 12 -42.44 -5.70 40.99
CA PHE A 12 -41.73 -5.55 42.25
C PHE A 12 -40.20 -5.56 42.10
N VAL A 13 -39.67 -6.40 41.22
CA VAL A 13 -38.23 -6.40 40.86
C VAL A 13 -37.85 -5.11 40.12
N LEU A 14 -38.72 -4.59 39.25
CA LEU A 14 -38.52 -3.34 38.54
C LEU A 14 -38.58 -2.12 39.47
N LEU A 15 -39.45 -2.14 40.50
CA LEU A 15 -39.51 -1.12 41.53
C LEU A 15 -38.28 -1.14 42.46
N LEU A 16 -37.76 -2.34 42.79
CA LEU A 16 -36.52 -2.47 43.56
C LEU A 16 -35.27 -2.00 42.76
N SER A 17 -35.29 -2.10 41.45
CA SER A 17 -34.19 -1.58 40.59
C SER A 17 -34.22 -0.06 40.42
N MET A 18 -35.30 0.61 40.78
CA MET A 18 -35.44 2.07 40.72
C MET A 18 -34.94 2.80 41.96
N PHE A 19 -34.61 2.09 43.04
CA PHE A 19 -33.92 2.71 44.16
C PHE A 19 -32.43 2.79 43.84
N PRO A 20 -31.84 3.99 43.59
CA PRO A 20 -30.40 4.10 43.49
C PRO A 20 -29.84 3.70 44.86
N TYR A 21 -29.24 2.52 44.92
CA TYR A 21 -28.38 2.16 46.04
C TYR A 21 -27.17 3.11 45.97
N THR A 22 -27.25 4.22 46.65
CA THR A 22 -26.07 5.02 46.97
C THR A 22 -25.28 4.26 48.02
N ALA A 23 -24.56 3.24 47.60
CA ALA A 23 -23.49 2.68 48.40
C ALA A 23 -22.42 3.79 48.47
N SER A 24 -22.36 4.50 49.57
CA SER A 24 -21.24 5.33 49.94
C SER A 24 -20.05 4.38 50.06
N ALA A 25 -19.28 4.25 49.00
CA ALA A 25 -18.03 3.50 49.03
C ALA A 25 -17.13 4.20 50.06
N LYS A 26 -16.84 3.57 51.18
CA LYS A 26 -15.82 4.06 52.11
C LYS A 26 -14.52 4.20 51.33
N GLU A 27 -13.88 5.38 51.47
CA GLU A 27 -12.60 5.66 50.86
C GLU A 27 -11.60 4.56 51.18
N ALA A 28 -10.97 4.02 50.15
CA ALA A 28 -10.09 2.88 50.30
C ALA A 28 -8.77 3.25 50.99
N TYR A 29 -8.37 4.50 50.85
CA TYR A 29 -7.21 5.10 51.51
C TYR A 29 -7.47 6.60 51.66
N THR A 30 -6.62 7.28 52.42
CA THR A 30 -6.62 8.74 52.61
C THR A 30 -5.20 9.23 52.37
N ILE A 31 -5.02 10.36 51.68
CA ILE A 31 -3.74 11.04 51.56
C ILE A 31 -3.60 11.97 52.77
N GLU A 32 -2.80 11.50 53.76
CA GLU A 32 -2.59 12.27 54.98
C GLU A 32 -1.71 13.49 54.74
N ASN A 33 -0.69 13.33 53.86
CA ASN A 33 0.19 14.40 53.48
C ASN A 33 0.71 14.20 52.05
N LEU A 34 0.72 15.28 51.26
CA LEU A 34 1.25 15.35 49.91
C LEU A 34 2.24 16.50 49.84
N ASN A 35 3.52 16.21 49.62
CA ASN A 35 4.54 17.23 49.42
C ASN A 35 4.90 17.27 47.93
N ILE A 36 4.78 18.47 47.31
CA ILE A 36 5.07 18.66 45.89
C ILE A 36 6.19 19.67 45.75
N THR A 37 7.28 19.24 45.11
CA THR A 37 8.39 20.12 44.75
C THR A 37 8.48 20.23 43.25
N ILE A 38 8.41 21.46 42.72
CA ILE A 38 8.50 21.74 41.30
C ILE A 38 9.69 22.66 41.05
N ARG A 39 10.59 22.27 40.15
CA ARG A 39 11.62 23.15 39.62
C ARG A 39 11.29 23.46 38.16
N VAL A 40 11.02 24.73 37.89
CA VAL A 40 10.72 25.23 36.55
C VAL A 40 12.01 25.64 35.87
N GLN A 41 12.20 25.20 34.63
CA GLN A 41 13.38 25.49 33.80
C GLN A 41 13.07 26.63 32.81
N GLU A 42 14.09 27.26 32.24
CA GLU A 42 13.95 28.37 31.29
C GLU A 42 13.24 27.95 29.97
N ASP A 43 13.30 26.69 29.62
CA ASP A 43 12.64 26.09 28.46
C ASP A 43 11.17 25.69 28.72
N GLY A 44 10.62 26.06 29.90
CA GLY A 44 9.28 25.70 30.32
C GLY A 44 9.16 24.24 30.81
N LYS A 45 10.27 23.49 30.95
CA LYS A 45 10.24 22.14 31.52
C LYS A 45 10.06 22.21 33.03
N LEU A 46 9.11 21.44 33.54
CA LEU A 46 8.88 21.25 34.97
C LEU A 46 9.53 19.94 35.41
N LEU A 47 10.38 19.99 36.46
CA LEU A 47 10.88 18.82 37.16
C LEU A 47 10.06 18.70 38.44
N ILE A 48 9.28 17.64 38.56
CA ILE A 48 8.27 17.48 39.61
C ILE A 48 8.63 16.26 40.44
N GLN A 49 8.58 16.45 41.76
CA GLN A 49 8.65 15.38 42.75
C GLN A 49 7.40 15.47 43.62
N GLU A 50 6.71 14.36 43.79
CA GLU A 50 5.55 14.20 44.67
C GLU A 50 5.88 13.13 45.70
N ASP A 51 5.79 13.48 47.00
CA ASP A 51 5.99 12.57 48.12
C ASP A 51 4.65 12.41 48.86
N TYR A 52 4.22 11.16 49.03
CA TYR A 52 2.93 10.81 49.56
C TYR A 52 3.06 10.08 50.89
N ASP A 53 2.31 10.53 51.92
CA ASP A 53 2.02 9.76 53.12
C ASP A 53 0.53 9.31 53.00
N LEU A 54 0.31 8.02 52.80
CA LEU A 54 -1.00 7.41 52.62
C LEU A 54 -1.38 6.55 53.79
N ASN A 55 -2.69 6.52 54.12
CA ASN A 55 -3.23 5.58 55.13
C ASN A 55 -4.30 4.73 54.45
N PHE A 56 -4.03 3.43 54.27
CA PHE A 56 -4.93 2.46 53.65
C PHE A 56 -5.89 1.90 54.67
N ASN A 57 -7.18 2.17 54.48
CA ASN A 57 -8.27 1.66 55.31
C ASN A 57 -8.61 0.19 55.03
N TYR A 58 -8.26 -0.28 53.82
CA TYR A 58 -8.46 -1.66 53.35
C TYR A 58 -7.20 -2.14 52.60
N TYR A 59 -7.02 -3.48 52.58
CA TYR A 59 -5.98 -4.10 51.82
C TYR A 59 -6.11 -3.78 50.32
N ARG A 60 -5.06 -3.24 49.72
CA ARG A 60 -4.93 -3.02 48.27
C ARG A 60 -3.59 -3.55 47.79
N SER A 61 -3.53 -3.95 46.52
CA SER A 61 -2.25 -4.38 45.90
C SER A 61 -1.40 -3.19 45.40
N THR A 62 -2.05 -2.07 45.06
CA THR A 62 -1.37 -0.95 44.42
C THR A 62 -1.92 0.41 44.81
N PHE A 63 -1.10 1.44 44.69
CA PHE A 63 -1.47 2.85 44.64
C PHE A 63 -1.35 3.33 43.20
N VAL A 64 -2.35 4.07 42.70
CA VAL A 64 -2.42 4.56 41.31
C VAL A 64 -2.42 6.06 41.32
N ARG A 65 -1.49 6.68 40.55
CA ARG A 65 -1.42 8.11 40.31
C ARG A 65 -1.70 8.43 38.84
N ASN A 66 -2.73 9.20 38.56
CA ASN A 66 -3.06 9.70 37.25
C ASN A 66 -2.44 11.08 37.06
N ILE A 67 -1.44 11.21 36.17
CA ILE A 67 -0.81 12.49 35.81
C ILE A 67 -1.46 12.99 34.53
N THR A 68 -2.22 14.07 34.62
CA THR A 68 -2.91 14.67 33.47
C THR A 68 -1.92 15.38 32.55
N SER A 69 -2.01 15.14 31.27
CA SER A 69 -1.22 15.82 30.22
C SER A 69 -2.04 16.81 29.39
N THR A 70 -3.35 16.70 29.42
CA THR A 70 -4.28 17.56 28.68
C THR A 70 -4.86 18.62 29.62
N TYR A 71 -4.75 19.88 29.23
CA TYR A 71 -5.25 21.02 30.02
C TYR A 71 -6.21 21.87 29.19
N HIS A 72 -7.41 22.10 29.70
CA HIS A 72 -8.39 23.02 29.14
C HIS A 72 -8.18 24.39 29.77
N VAL A 73 -7.43 25.28 29.11
CA VAL A 73 -7.07 26.58 29.67
C VAL A 73 -8.00 27.65 29.15
N PRO A 74 -8.67 28.41 30.04
CA PRO A 74 -9.49 29.57 29.64
C PRO A 74 -8.60 30.67 29.10
N THR A 75 -8.82 31.08 27.85
CA THR A 75 -8.11 32.15 27.18
C THR A 75 -9.12 33.27 26.88
N THR A 76 -8.84 34.52 27.34
CA THR A 76 -9.67 35.67 27.03
C THR A 76 -9.34 36.18 25.63
N THR A 77 -10.35 36.29 24.77
CA THR A 77 -10.24 36.85 23.42
C THR A 77 -11.19 38.05 23.28
N ASP A 78 -11.08 38.78 22.18
CA ASP A 78 -12.01 39.88 21.85
C ASP A 78 -13.48 39.43 21.73
N GLN A 79 -13.70 38.13 21.57
CA GLN A 79 -15.03 37.51 21.46
C GLN A 79 -15.52 36.89 22.78
N GLY A 80 -14.74 37.02 23.87
CA GLY A 80 -15.04 36.43 25.18
C GLY A 80 -14.05 35.38 25.63
N VAL A 81 -14.39 34.61 26.67
CA VAL A 81 -13.55 33.52 27.18
C VAL A 81 -13.80 32.28 26.34
N ILE A 82 -12.74 31.81 25.70
CA ILE A 82 -12.72 30.52 25.01
C ILE A 82 -11.80 29.55 25.75
N TYR A 83 -12.13 28.25 25.73
CA TYR A 83 -11.26 27.22 26.28
C TYR A 83 -10.42 26.61 25.14
N ARG A 84 -9.10 26.52 25.37
CA ARG A 84 -8.16 25.88 24.44
C ARG A 84 -7.52 24.69 25.12
N ASP A 85 -7.35 23.62 24.34
CA ASP A 85 -6.70 22.39 24.80
C ASP A 85 -5.21 22.48 24.55
N TYR A 86 -4.43 22.26 25.61
CA TYR A 86 -2.98 22.22 25.56
C TYR A 86 -2.50 20.85 26.04
N TYR A 87 -1.52 20.31 25.32
CA TYR A 87 -0.95 19.01 25.60
C TYR A 87 0.47 19.15 26.13
N PHE A 88 0.70 18.71 27.37
CA PHE A 88 2.00 18.73 28.00
C PHE A 88 2.62 17.34 27.95
N SER A 89 3.89 17.24 27.56
CA SER A 89 4.56 15.96 27.42
C SER A 89 5.13 15.50 28.77
N VAL A 90 4.55 14.45 29.35
CA VAL A 90 5.03 13.82 30.60
C VAL A 90 6.07 12.77 30.28
N ARG A 91 7.29 12.90 30.86
CA ARG A 91 8.45 12.03 30.59
C ARG A 91 9.23 11.71 31.89
N ASP A 92 10.21 10.85 31.77
CA ASP A 92 11.20 10.54 32.81
C ASP A 92 10.56 10.11 34.15
N ILE A 93 9.45 9.35 34.09
CA ILE A 93 8.74 8.90 35.29
C ILE A 93 9.55 7.86 36.03
N THR A 94 9.91 8.16 37.26
CA THR A 94 10.62 7.27 38.19
C THR A 94 9.96 7.33 39.56
N GLY A 95 10.11 6.29 40.36
CA GLY A 95 9.54 6.29 41.70
C GLY A 95 10.00 5.08 42.50
N ASP A 96 9.89 5.18 43.82
CA ASP A 96 10.04 4.04 44.70
C ASP A 96 8.86 3.08 44.52
N ARG A 97 9.12 1.78 44.48
CA ARG A 97 8.10 0.75 44.27
C ARG A 97 7.22 0.96 43.01
N LEU A 98 7.81 1.47 41.93
CA LEU A 98 7.15 1.63 40.65
C LEU A 98 6.94 0.26 39.99
N LEU A 99 5.68 -0.11 39.70
CA LEU A 99 5.31 -1.37 39.04
C LEU A 99 5.10 -1.18 37.54
N SER A 100 4.34 -0.17 37.14
CA SER A 100 4.07 0.09 35.73
C SER A 100 3.72 1.54 35.45
N VAL A 101 3.97 1.96 34.20
CA VAL A 101 3.53 3.23 33.64
C VAL A 101 2.77 2.96 32.35
N THR A 102 1.49 3.28 32.33
CA THR A 102 0.65 3.20 31.13
C THR A 102 0.33 4.62 30.67
N ARG A 103 0.42 4.88 29.35
CA ARG A 103 0.07 6.18 28.76
C ARG A 103 -1.24 6.04 28.00
N ASN A 104 -2.10 7.03 28.16
CA ASN A 104 -3.36 7.18 27.46
C ASN A 104 -3.49 8.62 26.90
N GLU A 105 -4.61 8.93 26.27
CA GLU A 105 -4.89 10.24 25.69
C GLU A 105 -4.90 11.38 26.75
N ASP A 106 -5.31 11.06 27.99
CA ASP A 106 -5.43 12.04 29.09
C ASP A 106 -4.11 12.26 29.83
N GLY A 107 -3.11 11.36 29.67
CA GLY A 107 -1.84 11.49 30.39
C GLY A 107 -1.13 10.18 30.69
N ALA A 108 -0.56 10.07 31.89
CA ALA A 108 0.14 8.89 32.35
C ALA A 108 -0.50 8.32 33.63
N VAL A 109 -0.75 7.02 33.62
CA VAL A 109 -1.21 6.27 34.79
C VAL A 109 -0.01 5.55 35.39
N VAL A 110 0.36 5.90 36.58
CA VAL A 110 1.52 5.35 37.32
C VAL A 110 0.99 4.44 38.41
N THR A 111 1.37 3.17 38.35
CA THR A 111 1.00 2.15 39.35
C THR A 111 2.21 1.85 40.22
N MET A 112 2.03 1.99 41.52
CA MET A 112 3.06 1.78 42.53
C MET A 112 2.62 0.72 43.56
N GLY A 113 3.57 -0.05 44.07
CA GLY A 113 3.33 -1.13 45.03
C GLY A 113 4.48 -2.12 45.01
N GLU A 114 4.31 -3.27 45.65
CA GLU A 114 5.26 -4.37 45.63
C GLU A 114 4.56 -5.63 45.12
N GLU A 115 5.21 -6.35 44.22
CA GLU A 115 4.63 -7.54 43.60
C GLU A 115 4.36 -8.63 44.68
N GLY A 116 3.10 -9.09 44.75
CA GLY A 116 2.69 -10.09 45.73
C GLY A 116 2.44 -9.57 47.14
N GLN A 117 2.65 -8.29 47.45
CA GLN A 117 2.36 -7.67 48.73
C GLN A 117 1.05 -6.90 48.75
N GLN A 118 0.41 -6.84 49.89
CA GLN A 118 -0.80 -6.03 50.10
C GLN A 118 -0.45 -4.78 50.92
N LEU A 119 -0.86 -3.64 50.41
CA LEU A 119 -0.74 -2.35 51.08
C LEU A 119 -1.82 -2.23 52.16
N ASN A 120 -1.43 -1.87 53.39
CA ASN A 120 -2.30 -1.65 54.52
C ASN A 120 -1.69 -0.63 55.49
N GLY A 121 -2.52 0.17 56.16
CA GLY A 121 -2.11 1.19 57.10
C GLY A 121 -1.24 2.28 56.45
N HIS A 122 -0.29 2.83 57.21
CA HIS A 122 0.54 3.91 56.74
C HIS A 122 1.59 3.43 55.73
N GLN A 123 1.62 4.05 54.58
CA GLN A 123 2.54 3.78 53.48
C GLN A 123 3.11 5.08 52.90
N ARG A 124 4.37 5.05 52.45
CA ARG A 124 5.01 6.17 51.79
C ARG A 124 5.36 5.81 50.38
N PHE A 125 5.13 6.75 49.46
CA PHE A 125 5.51 6.64 48.07
C PHE A 125 6.13 7.96 47.60
N SER A 126 7.15 7.85 46.77
CA SER A 126 7.75 9.00 46.07
C SER A 126 7.76 8.75 44.57
N ILE A 127 7.42 9.78 43.83
CA ILE A 127 7.43 9.77 42.36
C ILE A 127 8.10 11.04 41.85
N SER A 128 8.96 10.91 40.86
CA SER A 128 9.56 12.02 40.15
C SER A 128 9.30 11.89 38.66
N TYR A 129 9.00 13.00 38.02
CA TYR A 129 8.76 13.03 36.56
C TYR A 129 9.06 14.42 36.00
N SER A 130 9.19 14.50 34.70
CA SER A 130 9.34 15.76 34.00
C SER A 130 8.14 16.04 33.10
N VAL A 131 7.78 17.32 33.00
CA VAL A 131 6.69 17.78 32.13
C VAL A 131 7.23 18.89 31.24
N GLN A 132 7.16 18.71 29.93
CA GLN A 132 7.44 19.77 29.00
C GLN A 132 6.15 20.51 28.72
N THR A 133 6.07 21.76 29.18
CA THR A 133 4.95 22.67 28.85
C THR A 133 5.18 23.33 27.50
N CYS A 134 4.16 23.99 26.98
CA CYS A 134 4.21 24.76 25.73
C CYS A 134 3.77 26.20 25.97
N ASP A 135 3.95 27.07 24.98
CA ASP A 135 3.40 28.40 24.98
C ASP A 135 1.87 28.35 24.95
N LEU A 136 1.21 28.99 25.91
CA LEU A 136 -0.24 29.03 26.04
C LEU A 136 -0.92 30.08 25.16
N GLU A 137 -0.17 30.72 24.23
CA GLU A 137 -0.66 31.64 23.19
C GLU A 137 -1.66 32.67 23.73
N MET A 138 -1.27 33.39 24.78
CA MET A 138 -2.10 34.46 25.35
C MET A 138 -2.29 35.61 24.35
N ALA A 139 -3.48 36.19 24.32
CA ALA A 139 -3.86 37.23 23.35
C ALA A 139 -2.99 38.50 23.41
N ASP A 140 -2.42 38.82 24.58
CA ASP A 140 -1.54 39.96 24.84
C ASP A 140 -0.04 39.63 24.69
N HIS A 141 0.29 38.45 24.13
CA HIS A 141 1.64 37.93 23.99
C HIS A 141 2.39 37.72 25.32
N THR A 142 1.72 37.79 26.46
CA THR A 142 2.29 37.36 27.73
C THR A 142 2.37 35.86 27.82
N GLN A 143 3.20 35.35 28.73
CA GLN A 143 3.31 33.92 28.99
C GLN A 143 2.67 33.58 30.32
N MET A 144 2.37 32.31 30.54
CA MET A 144 1.73 31.85 31.75
C MET A 144 2.27 30.48 32.16
N LEU A 145 2.55 30.30 33.43
CA LEU A 145 2.66 28.98 34.03
C LEU A 145 1.27 28.58 34.57
N TYR A 146 0.71 27.50 34.07
CA TYR A 146 -0.53 26.93 34.56
C TYR A 146 -0.29 25.46 34.94
N TRP A 147 -0.49 25.12 36.22
CA TRP A 147 -0.24 23.79 36.70
C TRP A 147 -1.22 23.39 37.79
N THR A 148 -1.74 22.14 37.70
CA THR A 148 -2.60 21.57 38.72
C THR A 148 -1.76 20.70 39.66
N LEU A 149 -1.58 21.15 40.89
CA LEU A 149 -0.80 20.50 41.93
C LEU A 149 -1.42 19.15 42.36
N ALA A 150 -2.74 19.16 42.57
CA ALA A 150 -3.49 17.98 42.96
C ALA A 150 -4.72 17.85 42.06
N THR A 151 -4.88 16.72 41.37
CA THR A 151 -6.03 16.41 40.50
C THR A 151 -6.24 14.90 40.38
N ASN A 152 -7.50 14.52 40.10
CA ASN A 152 -7.90 13.12 39.85
C ASN A 152 -7.61 12.15 41.00
N PHE A 153 -7.64 12.64 42.24
CA PHE A 153 -7.64 11.77 43.40
C PHE A 153 -9.07 11.30 43.71
N ASP A 154 -9.26 10.00 43.80
CA ASP A 154 -10.53 9.35 44.20
C ASP A 154 -10.66 9.27 45.72
N THR A 155 -9.91 10.09 46.44
CA THR A 155 -9.83 10.14 47.89
C THR A 155 -9.56 11.56 48.39
N ARG A 156 -9.79 11.75 49.71
CA ARG A 156 -9.54 13.01 50.40
C ARG A 156 -8.03 13.26 50.59
N VAL A 157 -7.60 14.52 50.40
CA VAL A 157 -6.22 14.99 50.69
C VAL A 157 -6.28 15.90 51.93
N GLU A 158 -5.76 15.40 53.05
CA GLU A 158 -5.80 16.11 54.32
C GLU A 158 -4.87 17.31 54.38
N LYS A 159 -3.63 17.11 53.91
CA LYS A 159 -2.60 18.16 53.87
C LYS A 159 -1.85 18.11 52.52
N LEU A 160 -1.59 19.28 52.01
CA LEU A 160 -0.75 19.48 50.83
C LEU A 160 0.21 20.63 51.08
N HIS A 161 1.50 20.34 50.88
CA HIS A 161 2.57 21.35 50.88
C HIS A 161 3.14 21.44 49.47
N TYR A 162 3.35 22.67 48.96
CA TYR A 162 3.96 22.83 47.66
C TYR A 162 5.07 23.86 47.68
N LYS A 163 6.10 23.63 46.83
CA LYS A 163 7.21 24.51 46.60
C LYS A 163 7.56 24.55 45.13
N ILE A 164 7.46 25.71 44.51
CA ILE A 164 7.77 25.92 43.09
C ILE A 164 8.94 26.90 43.00
N THR A 165 10.01 26.46 42.35
CA THR A 165 11.19 27.32 42.11
C THR A 165 11.16 27.77 40.64
N MET A 166 11.00 29.06 40.40
CA MET A 166 10.97 29.67 39.08
C MET A 166 12.40 29.96 38.58
N PRO A 167 12.66 29.92 37.25
CA PRO A 167 14.02 30.12 36.70
C PRO A 167 14.48 31.60 36.79
N LYS A 168 13.55 32.53 36.75
CA LYS A 168 13.81 33.98 36.76
C LYS A 168 12.87 34.71 37.71
N ALA A 169 13.13 35.99 37.98
CA ALA A 169 12.22 36.85 38.76
C ALA A 169 10.89 37.05 38.01
N PHE A 170 9.82 37.12 38.75
CA PHE A 170 8.46 37.38 38.29
C PHE A 170 7.74 38.31 39.29
N ASP A 171 6.59 38.85 38.89
CA ASP A 171 5.79 39.71 39.80
C ASP A 171 4.99 38.82 40.78
N PRO A 172 5.21 38.94 42.12
CA PRO A 172 4.45 38.19 43.11
C PRO A 172 2.93 38.47 43.08
N GLN A 173 2.50 39.61 42.56
CA GLN A 173 1.07 39.95 42.47
C GLN A 173 0.36 39.21 41.33
N GLU A 174 1.11 38.66 40.40
CA GLU A 174 0.62 37.90 39.27
C GLU A 174 0.52 36.39 39.53
N VAL A 175 0.57 35.97 40.79
CA VAL A 175 0.40 34.57 41.20
C VAL A 175 -1.02 34.34 41.72
N TYR A 176 -1.70 33.39 41.16
CA TYR A 176 -3.08 33.05 41.51
C TYR A 176 -3.17 31.57 41.87
N THR A 177 -3.95 31.26 42.91
CA THR A 177 -4.22 29.86 43.32
C THR A 177 -5.75 29.65 43.36
N ASN A 178 -6.17 28.42 43.06
CA ASN A 178 -7.58 28.01 43.12
C ASN A 178 -7.70 26.58 43.64
N THR A 179 -8.78 26.30 44.36
CA THR A 179 -9.14 24.94 44.84
C THR A 179 -10.61 24.66 44.59
N GLY A 180 -10.99 23.39 44.52
CA GLY A 180 -12.36 22.94 44.33
C GLY A 180 -12.57 22.13 43.07
N LYS A 181 -13.81 21.87 42.71
CA LYS A 181 -14.19 21.18 41.46
C LYS A 181 -14.06 22.14 40.28
N TYR A 182 -14.04 21.58 39.08
CA TYR A 182 -13.97 22.39 37.86
C TYR A 182 -15.09 23.42 37.80
N GLY A 183 -14.70 24.69 37.68
CA GLY A 183 -15.64 25.84 37.69
C GLY A 183 -15.89 26.46 39.06
N ASP A 184 -15.43 25.88 40.18
CA ASP A 184 -15.52 26.48 41.51
C ASP A 184 -14.53 27.63 41.65
N VAL A 185 -14.95 28.68 42.43
CA VAL A 185 -14.13 29.85 42.75
C VAL A 185 -13.75 29.80 44.25
N LYS A 186 -13.26 28.64 44.71
CA LYS A 186 -12.72 28.50 46.07
C LYS A 186 -11.21 28.71 46.03
N ASN A 187 -10.66 29.23 47.11
CA ASN A 187 -9.22 29.25 47.30
C ASN A 187 -8.90 28.91 48.77
N THR A 188 -8.42 27.68 48.96
CA THR A 188 -7.98 27.19 50.27
C THR A 188 -6.48 26.94 50.32
N LEU A 189 -5.72 27.37 49.31
CA LEU A 189 -4.25 27.36 49.32
C LEU A 189 -3.71 28.63 49.92
N SER A 190 -2.84 28.54 50.91
CA SER A 190 -1.97 29.65 51.30
C SER A 190 -0.86 29.86 50.26
N MET A 191 -0.36 31.07 50.13
CA MET A 191 0.69 31.40 49.18
C MET A 191 1.70 32.35 49.80
N LYS A 192 2.98 32.05 49.68
CA LYS A 192 4.10 32.88 50.06
C LYS A 192 5.13 32.91 48.94
N VAL A 193 5.49 34.10 48.49
CA VAL A 193 6.54 34.27 47.50
C VAL A 193 7.79 34.82 48.18
N THR A 194 8.93 34.20 47.98
CA THR A 194 10.21 34.64 48.51
C THR A 194 11.30 34.52 47.41
N GLY A 195 11.67 35.65 46.84
CA GLY A 195 12.52 35.68 45.65
C GLY A 195 11.85 34.93 44.47
N ASN A 196 12.51 33.94 43.94
CA ASN A 196 12.00 33.11 42.82
C ASN A 196 11.22 31.87 43.29
N VAL A 197 10.89 31.78 44.60
CA VAL A 197 10.23 30.61 45.16
C VAL A 197 8.80 30.94 45.57
N ILE A 198 7.85 30.15 45.06
CA ILE A 198 6.46 30.16 45.48
C ILE A 198 6.26 28.93 46.37
N SER A 199 5.70 29.10 47.56
CA SER A 199 5.40 28.00 48.47
C SER A 199 4.09 28.26 49.20
N GLY A 200 3.49 27.18 49.70
CA GLY A 200 2.26 27.28 50.45
C GLY A 200 1.73 25.94 50.92
N ASP A 201 0.62 26.03 51.64
CA ASP A 201 0.00 24.92 52.31
C ASP A 201 -1.52 24.94 52.07
N LEU A 202 -2.10 23.77 52.04
CA LEU A 202 -3.55 23.63 52.01
C LEU A 202 -4.14 23.96 53.40
N GLN A 203 -5.09 24.90 53.44
CA GLN A 203 -5.72 25.35 54.67
C GLN A 203 -6.96 24.55 55.08
N GLN A 204 -7.61 23.88 54.11
CA GLN A 204 -8.73 22.99 54.29
C GLN A 204 -8.54 21.77 53.40
N PRO A 205 -8.86 20.54 53.88
CA PRO A 205 -8.74 19.34 53.08
C PRO A 205 -9.43 19.46 51.74
N LEU A 206 -8.85 18.84 50.69
CA LEU A 206 -9.52 18.61 49.42
C LEU A 206 -10.38 17.36 49.50
N GLU A 207 -11.63 17.51 49.12
CA GLU A 207 -12.52 16.37 48.98
C GLU A 207 -12.29 15.61 47.68
N ASN A 208 -12.89 14.43 47.58
CA ASN A 208 -12.79 13.57 46.39
C ASN A 208 -13.09 14.37 45.10
N ASN A 209 -12.17 14.26 44.10
CA ASN A 209 -12.20 14.96 42.80
C ASN A 209 -12.14 16.51 42.90
N GLU A 210 -11.73 17.09 44.01
CA GLU A 210 -11.32 18.48 44.06
C GLU A 210 -9.88 18.63 43.59
N MET A 211 -9.58 19.79 43.02
CA MET A 211 -8.28 20.13 42.43
C MET A 211 -7.63 21.29 43.20
N ALA A 212 -6.32 21.35 43.15
CA ALA A 212 -5.54 22.50 43.58
C ALA A 212 -4.67 22.99 42.41
N THR A 213 -4.90 24.20 41.92
CA THR A 213 -4.26 24.76 40.72
C THR A 213 -3.51 26.03 41.03
N ILE A 214 -2.37 26.22 40.42
CA ILE A 214 -1.60 27.46 40.44
C ILE A 214 -1.48 28.04 39.03
N LYS A 215 -1.64 29.35 38.93
CA LYS A 215 -1.49 30.15 37.73
C LYS A 215 -0.49 31.28 38.04
N VAL A 216 0.50 31.50 37.19
CA VAL A 216 1.42 32.63 37.28
C VAL A 216 1.44 33.31 35.93
N ASN A 217 1.00 34.56 35.86
CA ASN A 217 1.15 35.37 34.66
C ASN A 217 2.60 35.88 34.58
N LEU A 218 3.18 35.76 33.42
CA LEU A 218 4.61 36.00 33.20
C LEU A 218 4.82 36.98 32.05
N PRO A 219 5.88 37.80 32.09
CA PRO A 219 6.16 38.70 31.00
C PRO A 219 6.48 37.96 29.70
N ASN A 220 6.39 38.66 28.59
CA ASN A 220 6.75 38.12 27.27
C ASN A 220 8.20 37.62 27.28
N ASN A 221 8.44 36.51 26.59
CA ASN A 221 9.75 35.83 26.52
C ASN A 221 10.36 35.40 27.88
N TYR A 222 9.53 35.16 28.87
CA TYR A 222 9.97 34.59 30.14
C TYR A 222 10.51 33.16 29.96
N PHE A 223 9.77 32.32 29.21
CA PHE A 223 10.22 31.00 28.76
C PHE A 223 10.72 31.05 27.32
N ILE A 224 11.74 30.25 27.05
CA ILE A 224 12.25 30.00 25.70
C ILE A 224 11.90 28.59 25.36
N PHE A 225 10.68 28.35 24.92
CA PHE A 225 10.21 27.03 24.58
C PHE A 225 11.01 26.42 23.42
N PRO A 226 11.39 25.13 23.49
CA PRO A 226 12.01 24.46 22.36
C PRO A 226 11.05 24.47 21.18
N LYS A 227 11.54 24.94 20.03
CA LYS A 227 10.75 24.90 18.81
C LYS A 227 10.49 23.44 18.43
N PRO A 228 9.23 23.00 18.29
CA PRO A 228 8.94 21.65 17.88
C PRO A 228 9.57 21.38 16.50
N ILE A 229 10.22 20.23 16.34
CA ILE A 229 10.74 19.81 15.04
C ILE A 229 9.55 19.70 14.09
N ASP A 230 9.61 20.42 12.97
CA ASP A 230 8.56 20.34 11.96
C ASP A 230 8.59 18.94 11.30
N THR A 231 7.68 18.08 11.75
CA THR A 231 7.56 16.71 11.26
C THR A 231 7.32 16.65 9.76
N ASN A 232 6.71 17.69 9.16
CA ASN A 232 6.53 17.79 7.71
C ASN A 232 7.88 17.91 6.97
N ILE A 233 8.83 18.68 7.53
CA ILE A 233 10.18 18.81 6.95
C ILE A 233 10.91 17.47 7.05
N VAL A 234 10.87 16.84 8.22
CA VAL A 234 11.54 15.54 8.43
C VAL A 234 10.97 14.47 7.49
N ALA A 235 9.64 14.37 7.38
CA ALA A 235 8.98 13.41 6.49
C ALA A 235 9.31 13.69 5.01
N SER A 236 9.37 14.96 4.61
CA SER A 236 9.75 15.37 3.25
C SER A 236 11.20 14.97 2.94
N LEU A 237 12.13 15.25 3.84
CA LEU A 237 13.55 14.88 3.67
C LEU A 237 13.73 13.36 3.64
N ALA A 238 13.05 12.62 4.51
CA ALA A 238 13.07 11.16 4.52
C ALA A 238 12.54 10.57 3.21
N SER A 239 11.43 11.11 2.68
CA SER A 239 10.87 10.69 1.40
C SER A 239 11.80 10.99 0.23
N LEU A 240 12.47 12.14 0.22
CA LEU A 240 13.49 12.49 -0.78
C LEU A 240 14.73 11.58 -0.68
N ALA A 241 15.13 11.19 0.52
CA ALA A 241 16.22 10.23 0.71
C ALA A 241 15.86 8.84 0.14
N VAL A 242 14.61 8.39 0.30
CA VAL A 242 14.11 7.16 -0.35
C VAL A 242 14.18 7.30 -1.86
N LEU A 243 13.73 8.43 -2.41
CA LEU A 243 13.79 8.69 -3.85
C LEU A 243 15.23 8.66 -4.38
N LEU A 244 16.17 9.26 -3.67
CA LEU A 244 17.58 9.25 -4.03
C LEU A 244 18.14 7.82 -4.04
N ALA A 245 17.85 7.04 -2.99
CA ALA A 245 18.29 5.64 -2.92
C ALA A 245 17.74 4.81 -4.08
N VAL A 246 16.44 4.97 -4.38
CA VAL A 246 15.79 4.31 -5.52
C VAL A 246 16.38 4.77 -6.85
N GLY A 247 16.63 6.07 -7.01
CA GLY A 247 17.28 6.61 -8.22
C GLY A 247 18.67 6.01 -8.48
N LEU A 248 19.46 5.81 -7.44
CA LEU A 248 20.76 5.11 -7.53
C LEU A 248 20.59 3.64 -7.91
N LEU A 249 19.61 2.94 -7.31
CA LEU A 249 19.29 1.55 -7.67
C LEU A 249 18.80 1.45 -9.12
N PHE A 250 17.94 2.37 -9.55
CA PHE A 250 17.44 2.44 -10.92
C PHE A 250 18.59 2.68 -11.91
N TRP A 251 19.46 3.63 -11.64
CA TRP A 251 20.62 3.92 -12.49
C TRP A 251 21.55 2.70 -12.64
N ARG A 252 21.77 1.96 -11.55
CA ARG A 252 22.68 0.79 -11.52
C ARG A 252 22.06 -0.48 -12.11
N PHE A 253 20.78 -0.75 -11.82
CA PHE A 253 20.14 -2.04 -12.07
C PHE A 253 18.89 -1.94 -12.96
N GLY A 254 18.29 -0.77 -13.13
CA GLY A 254 17.01 -0.61 -13.84
C GLY A 254 17.18 -0.09 -15.27
N ARG A 255 18.17 0.75 -15.53
CA ARG A 255 18.32 1.35 -16.85
C ARG A 255 18.74 0.31 -17.88
N ASP A 256 17.90 0.11 -18.90
CA ASP A 256 18.22 -0.71 -20.07
C ASP A 256 19.20 0.01 -21.01
N GLN A 257 19.88 -0.75 -21.84
CA GLN A 257 20.75 -0.19 -22.88
C GLN A 257 19.90 0.27 -24.06
N GLU A 258 20.35 1.31 -24.74
CA GLU A 258 19.77 1.70 -26.01
C GLU A 258 19.98 0.58 -27.02
N ILE A 259 18.93 0.23 -27.75
CA ILE A 259 18.96 -0.78 -28.80
C ILE A 259 18.83 -0.07 -30.14
N PHE A 260 19.66 -0.47 -31.08
CA PHE A 260 19.50 -0.09 -32.48
C PHE A 260 18.62 -1.15 -33.13
N VAL A 261 17.56 -0.73 -33.78
CA VAL A 261 16.63 -1.61 -34.49
C VAL A 261 16.94 -1.49 -35.97
N ASP A 262 17.40 -2.59 -36.57
CA ASP A 262 17.56 -2.70 -38.00
C ASP A 262 16.37 -3.47 -38.58
N VAL A 263 15.83 -3.02 -39.69
CA VAL A 263 14.73 -3.69 -40.41
C VAL A 263 15.19 -5.08 -40.82
N GLN A 264 14.45 -6.12 -40.39
CA GLN A 264 14.79 -7.54 -40.60
C GLN A 264 13.88 -8.13 -41.68
N ASP A 265 14.46 -8.45 -42.84
CA ASP A 265 13.80 -9.08 -43.98
C ASP A 265 13.97 -10.62 -44.01
N GLU A 266 14.62 -11.19 -43.01
CA GLU A 266 14.73 -12.62 -42.74
C GLU A 266 14.11 -12.98 -41.39
N ALA A 267 13.47 -14.16 -41.30
CA ALA A 267 12.96 -14.70 -40.05
C ALA A 267 14.12 -15.01 -39.07
N PRO A 268 13.97 -14.78 -37.76
CA PRO A 268 15.01 -15.05 -36.78
C PRO A 268 15.37 -16.54 -36.75
N LYS A 269 16.65 -16.84 -36.57
CA LYS A 269 17.14 -18.24 -36.52
C LYS A 269 17.23 -18.76 -35.07
N ASP A 270 17.45 -17.86 -34.11
CA ASP A 270 17.70 -18.21 -32.71
C ASP A 270 16.44 -18.28 -31.85
N ILE A 271 15.36 -17.58 -32.24
CA ILE A 271 14.08 -17.54 -31.54
C ILE A 271 12.94 -17.95 -32.47
N SER A 272 12.03 -18.76 -31.97
CA SER A 272 10.81 -19.15 -32.68
C SER A 272 9.68 -18.14 -32.44
N SER A 273 8.64 -18.19 -33.27
CA SER A 273 7.48 -17.29 -33.14
C SER A 273 6.84 -17.35 -31.74
N CYS A 274 6.70 -18.55 -31.17
CA CYS A 274 6.13 -18.72 -29.84
C CYS A 274 7.00 -18.18 -28.70
N GLU A 275 8.28 -17.91 -28.92
CA GLU A 275 9.18 -17.34 -27.94
C GLU A 275 9.14 -15.81 -27.90
N ILE A 276 8.54 -15.19 -28.93
CA ILE A 276 8.42 -13.73 -29.03
C ILE A 276 7.67 -13.13 -27.83
N GLY A 277 6.58 -13.76 -27.42
CA GLY A 277 5.82 -13.29 -26.26
C GLY A 277 6.69 -13.19 -25.01
N TYR A 278 7.46 -14.21 -24.71
CA TYR A 278 8.38 -14.16 -23.57
C TYR A 278 9.47 -13.11 -23.73
N VAL A 279 10.07 -12.97 -24.90
CA VAL A 279 11.09 -11.97 -25.18
C VAL A 279 10.53 -10.54 -25.01
N MET A 280 9.32 -10.29 -25.47
CA MET A 280 8.70 -8.97 -25.43
C MET A 280 7.99 -8.68 -24.10
N ASN A 281 7.25 -9.65 -23.57
CA ASN A 281 6.29 -9.46 -22.47
C ASN A 281 6.72 -10.14 -21.17
N ARG A 282 7.72 -11.03 -21.22
CA ARG A 282 8.22 -11.85 -20.11
C ARG A 282 7.31 -12.98 -19.66
N PHE A 283 6.31 -13.31 -20.39
CA PHE A 283 5.48 -14.51 -20.20
C PHE A 283 4.99 -14.99 -21.55
N ALA A 284 4.69 -16.27 -21.65
CA ALA A 284 4.07 -16.88 -22.81
C ALA A 284 2.55 -16.87 -22.62
N ASP A 285 1.81 -16.47 -23.64
CA ASP A 285 0.36 -16.58 -23.67
C ASP A 285 -0.12 -17.65 -24.65
N ASP A 286 -1.44 -17.86 -24.71
CA ASP A 286 -2.01 -18.88 -25.60
C ASP A 286 -1.71 -18.58 -27.06
N ARG A 287 -1.72 -17.30 -27.44
CA ARG A 287 -1.45 -16.85 -28.80
C ARG A 287 -0.03 -17.22 -29.25
N ASP A 288 0.95 -17.10 -28.34
CA ASP A 288 2.31 -17.51 -28.63
C ASP A 288 2.38 -18.99 -28.99
N LEU A 289 1.70 -19.85 -28.19
CA LEU A 289 1.67 -21.28 -28.45
C LEU A 289 0.89 -21.62 -29.72
N PHE A 290 -0.20 -20.89 -30.02
CA PHE A 290 -0.94 -21.12 -31.27
C PHE A 290 -0.10 -20.80 -32.50
N SER A 291 0.86 -19.87 -32.44
CA SER A 291 1.77 -19.63 -33.56
C SER A 291 2.58 -20.88 -33.97
N MET A 292 2.77 -21.82 -33.04
CA MET A 292 3.47 -23.08 -33.33
C MET A 292 2.73 -23.96 -34.36
N PHE A 293 1.39 -23.90 -34.41
CA PHE A 293 0.65 -24.69 -35.40
C PHE A 293 0.95 -24.23 -36.83
N ILE A 294 1.11 -22.90 -37.04
CA ILE A 294 1.55 -22.35 -38.33
C ILE A 294 3.00 -22.76 -38.61
N ASP A 295 3.88 -22.69 -37.61
CA ASP A 295 5.27 -23.09 -37.75
C ASP A 295 5.41 -24.61 -38.01
N TRP A 296 4.62 -25.44 -37.32
CA TRP A 296 4.59 -26.90 -37.56
C TRP A 296 4.09 -27.21 -38.96
N GLY A 297 3.10 -26.49 -39.48
CA GLY A 297 2.68 -26.57 -40.86
C GLY A 297 3.83 -26.24 -41.82
N ASN A 298 4.46 -25.08 -41.66
CA ASN A 298 5.60 -24.63 -42.47
C ASN A 298 6.75 -25.64 -42.48
N ARG A 299 6.97 -26.33 -41.36
CA ARG A 299 7.97 -27.42 -41.23
C ARG A 299 7.46 -28.79 -41.63
N ASN A 300 6.22 -28.92 -42.18
CA ASN A 300 5.57 -30.16 -42.59
C ASN A 300 5.45 -31.24 -41.47
N PHE A 301 5.16 -30.83 -40.26
CA PHE A 301 4.80 -31.74 -39.17
C PHE A 301 3.31 -32.04 -39.13
N ILE A 302 2.47 -31.03 -39.48
CA ILE A 302 1.00 -31.15 -39.49
C ILE A 302 0.42 -30.64 -40.80
N MET A 303 -0.80 -31.11 -41.12
CA MET A 303 -1.71 -30.53 -42.07
C MET A 303 -2.96 -30.06 -41.34
N ILE A 304 -3.52 -28.93 -41.75
CA ILE A 304 -4.76 -28.37 -41.20
C ILE A 304 -5.83 -28.45 -42.27
N HIS A 305 -6.87 -29.24 -41.99
CA HIS A 305 -8.04 -29.38 -42.84
C HIS A 305 -9.14 -28.46 -42.32
N ASP A 306 -9.47 -27.44 -43.07
CA ASP A 306 -10.48 -26.44 -42.72
C ASP A 306 -11.80 -26.72 -43.44
N HIS A 307 -12.82 -27.08 -42.67
CA HIS A 307 -14.19 -27.33 -43.15
C HIS A 307 -15.13 -26.14 -42.88
N GLY A 308 -14.56 -24.96 -42.62
CA GLY A 308 -15.28 -23.72 -42.35
C GLY A 308 -15.68 -23.54 -40.89
N LYS A 309 -16.56 -24.37 -40.36
CA LYS A 309 -16.96 -24.34 -38.92
C LYS A 309 -16.30 -25.42 -38.08
N THR A 310 -15.74 -26.41 -38.70
CA THR A 310 -15.00 -27.50 -38.09
C THR A 310 -13.63 -27.61 -38.73
N PHE A 311 -12.69 -28.19 -38.04
CA PHE A 311 -11.34 -28.40 -38.53
C PHE A 311 -10.79 -29.73 -38.02
N GLU A 312 -9.79 -30.25 -38.72
CA GLU A 312 -9.03 -31.41 -38.32
C GLU A 312 -7.54 -31.15 -38.45
N LEU A 313 -6.76 -31.69 -37.53
CA LEU A 313 -5.29 -31.65 -37.56
C LEU A 313 -4.80 -33.04 -37.90
N GLU A 314 -4.05 -33.17 -38.98
CA GLU A 314 -3.41 -34.43 -39.37
C GLU A 314 -1.89 -34.37 -39.10
N LYS A 315 -1.37 -35.35 -38.36
CA LYS A 315 0.05 -35.54 -38.11
C LYS A 315 0.71 -36.15 -39.35
N ILE A 316 1.58 -35.40 -40.02
CA ILE A 316 2.31 -35.84 -41.21
C ILE A 316 3.57 -36.62 -40.85
N ARG A 317 4.26 -36.19 -39.80
CA ARG A 317 5.48 -36.87 -39.33
C ARG A 317 5.69 -36.70 -37.82
N GLU A 318 6.48 -37.59 -37.24
CA GLU A 318 6.86 -37.51 -35.83
C GLU A 318 7.85 -36.37 -35.57
N MET A 319 7.69 -35.74 -34.41
CA MET A 319 8.56 -34.68 -33.94
C MET A 319 9.71 -35.30 -33.11
N ASN A 320 10.90 -35.45 -33.72
CA ASN A 320 12.04 -36.03 -33.03
C ASN A 320 12.84 -35.03 -32.20
N GLU A 321 13.72 -35.55 -31.32
CA GLU A 321 14.46 -34.71 -30.35
C GLU A 321 15.41 -33.68 -30.96
N LEU A 322 15.94 -33.93 -32.14
CA LEU A 322 16.88 -33.04 -32.82
C LEU A 322 16.19 -31.78 -33.40
N ASN A 323 14.89 -31.87 -33.69
CA ASN A 323 14.16 -30.86 -34.44
C ASN A 323 13.13 -30.10 -33.58
N ALA A 324 12.95 -30.43 -32.30
CA ALA A 324 11.93 -29.84 -31.45
C ALA A 324 12.45 -29.42 -30.09
N LYS A 325 12.00 -28.26 -29.65
CA LYS A 325 12.21 -27.81 -28.28
C LYS A 325 11.28 -28.57 -27.33
N SER A 326 11.63 -28.65 -26.04
CA SER A 326 10.90 -29.50 -25.07
C SER A 326 9.41 -29.14 -24.96
N TYR A 327 9.06 -27.84 -25.04
CA TYR A 327 7.68 -27.39 -24.99
C TYR A 327 6.89 -27.67 -26.27
N GLU A 328 7.55 -27.66 -27.44
CA GLU A 328 6.92 -28.05 -28.70
C GLU A 328 6.55 -29.53 -28.67
N ARG A 329 7.49 -30.38 -28.26
CA ARG A 329 7.26 -31.84 -28.18
C ARG A 329 6.17 -32.18 -27.19
N GLU A 330 6.22 -31.62 -25.99
CA GLU A 330 5.20 -31.84 -24.96
C GLU A 330 3.79 -31.59 -25.50
N LEU A 331 3.61 -30.44 -26.18
CA LEU A 331 2.30 -30.08 -26.71
C LEU A 331 1.90 -30.99 -27.90
N PHE A 332 2.84 -31.24 -28.82
CA PHE A 332 2.62 -32.08 -29.99
C PHE A 332 2.25 -33.51 -29.61
N ASP A 333 3.02 -34.14 -28.71
CA ASP A 333 2.79 -35.52 -28.26
C ASP A 333 1.44 -35.68 -27.57
N VAL A 334 1.03 -34.71 -26.75
CA VAL A 334 -0.28 -34.75 -26.08
C VAL A 334 -1.42 -34.54 -27.06
N ILE A 335 -1.29 -33.64 -28.04
CA ILE A 335 -2.32 -33.44 -29.06
C ILE A 335 -2.55 -34.74 -29.85
N PHE A 336 -1.48 -35.36 -30.33
CA PHE A 336 -1.57 -36.56 -31.20
C PHE A 336 -1.46 -37.89 -30.44
N GLN A 337 -1.66 -37.91 -29.13
CA GLN A 337 -1.54 -39.11 -28.30
C GLN A 337 -2.54 -40.20 -28.71
N ASN A 338 -3.74 -39.83 -29.14
CA ASN A 338 -4.82 -40.79 -29.47
C ASN A 338 -4.86 -41.19 -30.95
N GLY A 339 -4.02 -40.61 -31.80
CA GLY A 339 -3.97 -40.92 -33.23
C GLY A 339 -3.36 -39.83 -34.07
N PRO A 340 -3.18 -40.07 -35.37
CA PRO A 340 -2.60 -39.12 -36.30
C PRO A 340 -3.60 -37.99 -36.72
N ILE A 341 -4.90 -38.23 -36.58
CA ILE A 341 -5.94 -37.23 -36.90
C ILE A 341 -6.64 -36.84 -35.62
N VAL A 342 -6.75 -35.53 -35.39
CA VAL A 342 -7.34 -34.90 -34.21
C VAL A 342 -8.38 -33.89 -34.67
N ASN A 343 -9.63 -34.13 -34.29
CA ASN A 343 -10.75 -33.24 -34.62
C ASN A 343 -10.94 -32.18 -33.50
N GLN A 344 -11.83 -31.23 -33.75
CA GLN A 344 -12.07 -30.15 -32.79
C GLN A 344 -12.62 -30.62 -31.43
N ASP A 345 -13.36 -31.76 -31.37
CA ASP A 345 -13.90 -32.28 -30.10
C ASP A 345 -12.79 -32.91 -29.25
N ASP A 346 -11.81 -33.54 -29.90
CA ASP A 346 -10.61 -34.05 -29.23
C ASP A 346 -9.78 -32.95 -28.57
N LEU A 347 -9.73 -31.75 -29.20
CA LEU A 347 -9.04 -30.59 -28.64
C LEU A 347 -9.70 -29.97 -27.39
N ARG A 348 -10.97 -30.31 -27.14
CA ARG A 348 -11.68 -29.90 -25.91
C ARG A 348 -11.30 -30.71 -24.69
N GLU A 349 -10.60 -31.81 -24.87
CA GLU A 349 -10.20 -32.63 -23.73
C GLU A 349 -9.33 -31.87 -22.75
N ALA A 350 -9.63 -32.02 -21.45
CA ALA A 350 -8.92 -31.36 -20.37
C ALA A 350 -7.40 -31.56 -20.42
N ARG A 351 -6.92 -32.73 -20.90
CA ARG A 351 -5.49 -33.01 -21.04
C ARG A 351 -4.76 -32.03 -21.95
N ILE A 352 -5.42 -31.56 -23.03
CA ILE A 352 -4.80 -30.62 -23.98
C ILE A 352 -4.65 -29.25 -23.34
N GLY A 353 -5.69 -28.77 -22.64
CA GLY A 353 -5.56 -27.50 -21.85
C GLY A 353 -4.43 -27.56 -20.83
N PHE A 354 -4.26 -28.69 -20.13
CA PHE A 354 -3.11 -28.87 -19.23
C PHE A 354 -1.77 -28.91 -19.97
N ALA A 355 -1.74 -29.49 -21.20
CA ALA A 355 -0.53 -29.49 -22.02
C ALA A 355 -0.13 -28.07 -22.46
N PHE A 356 -1.11 -27.21 -22.79
CA PHE A 356 -0.87 -25.79 -23.08
C PHE A 356 -0.23 -25.08 -21.88
N GLU A 357 -0.80 -25.21 -20.68
CA GLU A 357 -0.22 -24.62 -19.47
C GLU A 357 1.18 -25.18 -19.18
N LYS A 358 1.37 -26.48 -19.34
CA LYS A 358 2.69 -27.12 -19.16
C LYS A 358 3.69 -26.62 -20.19
N ALA A 359 3.28 -26.46 -21.45
CA ALA A 359 4.13 -25.94 -22.52
C ALA A 359 4.56 -24.50 -22.26
N LYS A 360 3.65 -23.61 -21.80
CA LYS A 360 3.99 -22.24 -21.36
C LYS A 360 5.07 -22.27 -20.28
N HIS A 361 4.88 -23.05 -19.23
CA HIS A 361 5.87 -23.18 -18.16
C HIS A 361 7.21 -23.73 -18.64
N LEU A 362 7.22 -24.71 -19.55
CA LEU A 362 8.45 -25.25 -20.13
C LEU A 362 9.16 -24.20 -21.01
N LEU A 363 8.41 -23.42 -21.79
CA LEU A 363 8.93 -22.33 -22.59
C LEU A 363 9.58 -21.27 -21.68
N GLU A 364 8.87 -20.77 -20.70
CA GLU A 364 9.38 -19.79 -19.73
C GLU A 364 10.61 -20.34 -18.98
N ARG A 365 10.55 -21.60 -18.54
CA ARG A 365 11.65 -22.26 -17.86
C ARG A 365 12.90 -22.38 -18.75
N SER A 366 12.74 -22.56 -20.06
CA SER A 366 13.87 -22.63 -21.01
C SER A 366 14.73 -21.35 -21.00
N PHE A 367 14.09 -20.19 -20.77
CA PHE A 367 14.79 -18.90 -20.66
C PHE A 367 15.38 -18.67 -19.26
N LEU A 368 14.82 -19.29 -18.21
CA LEU A 368 15.29 -19.11 -16.84
C LEU A 368 16.46 -20.04 -16.49
N THR A 369 16.45 -21.29 -17.01
CA THR A 369 17.46 -22.30 -16.66
C THR A 369 18.77 -22.12 -17.42
N ALA A 370 18.71 -21.80 -18.72
CA ALA A 370 19.90 -21.60 -19.53
C ALA A 370 20.40 -20.14 -19.39
N LYS A 371 21.56 -19.98 -18.76
CA LYS A 371 22.15 -18.62 -18.54
C LYS A 371 22.30 -17.81 -19.82
N GLU A 372 22.60 -18.48 -20.92
CA GLU A 372 22.77 -17.87 -22.24
C GLU A 372 21.45 -17.43 -22.88
N ARG A 373 20.33 -17.99 -22.42
CA ARG A 373 18.99 -17.66 -22.92
C ARG A 373 18.23 -16.67 -22.04
N ARG A 374 18.83 -16.16 -20.96
CA ARG A 374 18.17 -15.20 -20.08
C ARG A 374 17.92 -13.87 -20.79
N VAL A 375 16.65 -13.50 -20.86
CA VAL A 375 16.21 -12.23 -21.46
C VAL A 375 16.39 -11.08 -20.48
N TYR A 376 16.10 -11.29 -19.19
CA TYR A 376 16.15 -10.27 -18.14
C TYR A 376 17.21 -10.59 -17.09
N THR A 377 17.76 -9.55 -16.45
CA THR A 377 18.69 -9.72 -15.34
C THR A 377 17.94 -10.05 -14.06
N ASP A 378 18.39 -11.05 -13.29
CA ASP A 378 17.74 -11.48 -12.04
C ASP A 378 17.61 -10.32 -11.04
N SER A 379 18.63 -9.48 -10.95
CA SER A 379 18.66 -8.32 -10.05
C SER A 379 17.55 -7.32 -10.35
N SER A 380 17.29 -7.01 -11.63
CA SER A 380 16.24 -6.05 -11.98
C SER A 380 14.84 -6.60 -11.70
N LEU A 381 14.66 -7.91 -11.87
CA LEU A 381 13.38 -8.56 -11.63
C LEU A 381 12.97 -8.56 -10.15
N ILE A 382 13.93 -8.85 -9.28
CA ILE A 382 13.73 -8.80 -7.82
C ILE A 382 13.47 -7.35 -7.39
N LEU A 383 14.27 -6.41 -7.90
CA LEU A 383 14.10 -4.99 -7.58
C LEU A 383 12.75 -4.46 -8.05
N GLN A 384 12.27 -4.81 -9.25
CA GLN A 384 10.95 -4.38 -9.72
C GLN A 384 9.81 -4.87 -8.81
N ALA A 385 9.88 -6.11 -8.33
CA ALA A 385 8.91 -6.63 -7.37
C ALA A 385 8.96 -5.88 -6.03
N LEU A 386 10.17 -5.58 -5.53
CA LEU A 386 10.37 -4.80 -4.31
C LEU A 386 9.92 -3.34 -4.48
N MET A 387 10.08 -2.76 -5.67
CA MET A 387 9.68 -1.37 -5.96
C MET A 387 8.19 -1.13 -5.78
N ALA A 388 7.32 -2.13 -6.04
CA ALA A 388 5.89 -2.01 -5.75
C ALA A 388 5.63 -1.73 -4.25
N ILE A 389 6.41 -2.35 -3.37
CA ILE A 389 6.34 -2.10 -1.92
C ILE A 389 6.96 -0.74 -1.57
N VAL A 390 8.09 -0.41 -2.19
CA VAL A 390 8.81 0.85 -1.92
C VAL A 390 7.97 2.09 -2.27
N THR A 391 7.09 2.00 -3.26
CA THR A 391 6.17 3.10 -3.62
C THR A 391 5.17 3.45 -2.51
N MET A 392 4.93 2.54 -1.55
CA MET A 392 4.11 2.81 -0.37
C MET A 392 4.85 3.60 0.71
N ILE A 393 6.20 3.58 0.71
CA ILE A 393 7.02 4.14 1.80
C ILE A 393 6.75 5.64 2.02
N PRO A 394 6.64 6.52 1.02
CA PRO A 394 6.34 7.92 1.25
C PRO A 394 5.04 8.14 2.03
N SER A 395 3.97 7.42 1.66
CA SER A 395 2.70 7.49 2.39
C SER A 395 2.87 7.05 3.86
N LEU A 396 3.57 5.95 4.09
CA LEU A 396 3.84 5.44 5.44
C LEU A 396 4.72 6.39 6.27
N ILE A 397 5.70 7.06 5.66
CA ILE A 397 6.53 8.07 6.33
C ILE A 397 5.67 9.24 6.80
N PHE A 398 4.82 9.80 5.93
CA PHE A 398 3.97 10.93 6.28
C PHE A 398 2.92 10.56 7.33
N VAL A 399 2.24 9.44 7.16
CA VAL A 399 1.27 8.93 8.16
C VAL A 399 1.97 8.65 9.49
N GLY A 400 3.11 7.96 9.47
CA GLY A 400 3.88 7.64 10.67
C GLY A 400 4.38 8.87 11.40
N SER A 401 4.85 9.90 10.68
CA SER A 401 5.33 11.15 11.28
C SER A 401 4.22 11.89 12.03
N MET A 402 2.99 11.86 11.51
CA MET A 402 1.83 12.48 12.14
C MET A 402 1.30 11.66 13.32
N THR A 403 1.23 10.34 13.17
CA THR A 403 0.82 9.45 14.26
C THR A 403 1.78 9.52 15.44
N PHE A 404 3.09 9.64 15.17
CA PHE A 404 4.10 9.84 16.21
C PHE A 404 3.96 11.20 16.92
N ALA A 405 3.55 12.24 16.19
CA ALA A 405 3.30 13.57 16.77
C ALA A 405 1.99 13.63 17.57
N ARG A 406 0.97 12.87 17.16
CA ARG A 406 -0.37 12.84 17.77
C ARG A 406 -0.93 11.44 17.75
N PHE A 407 -0.86 10.73 18.87
CA PHE A 407 -1.32 9.33 18.98
C PHE A 407 -2.83 9.15 18.68
N GLU A 408 -3.63 10.18 18.92
CA GLU A 408 -5.08 10.24 18.62
C GLU A 408 -5.41 9.96 17.13
N LEU A 409 -4.44 10.15 16.24
CA LEU A 409 -4.63 9.95 14.80
C LEU A 409 -4.46 8.49 14.34
N PHE A 410 -4.28 7.53 15.26
CA PHE A 410 -4.01 6.13 14.91
C PHE A 410 -5.14 5.50 14.08
N GLU A 411 -6.41 5.68 14.46
CA GLU A 411 -7.55 5.15 13.68
C GLU A 411 -7.61 5.76 12.28
N LEU A 412 -7.34 7.05 12.18
CA LEU A 412 -7.35 7.77 10.91
C LEU A 412 -6.18 7.32 10.02
N SER A 413 -5.00 7.02 10.62
CA SER A 413 -3.85 6.48 9.90
C SER A 413 -4.14 5.09 9.31
N MET A 414 -4.89 4.25 10.00
CA MET A 414 -5.32 2.96 9.47
C MET A 414 -6.22 3.11 8.24
N LYS A 415 -7.10 4.11 8.19
CA LYS A 415 -7.94 4.40 7.01
C LYS A 415 -7.13 4.77 5.78
N ASN A 416 -5.95 5.36 5.93
CA ASN A 416 -5.05 5.69 4.81
C ASN A 416 -4.28 4.48 4.23
N LEU A 417 -4.23 3.36 4.94
CA LEU A 417 -3.58 2.14 4.43
C LEU A 417 -4.34 1.54 3.25
N ILE A 418 -5.66 1.59 3.26
CA ILE A 418 -6.49 0.99 2.19
C ILE A 418 -6.20 1.66 0.83
N PRO A 419 -6.34 3.00 0.66
CA PRO A 419 -6.04 3.64 -0.63
C PRO A 419 -4.57 3.51 -1.02
N THR A 420 -3.64 3.42 -0.07
CA THR A 420 -2.21 3.18 -0.34
C THR A 420 -1.99 1.76 -0.90
N LEU A 421 -2.64 0.74 -0.34
CA LEU A 421 -2.61 -0.64 -0.87
C LEU A 421 -3.24 -0.74 -2.27
N LEU A 422 -4.39 -0.08 -2.47
CA LEU A 422 -5.03 -0.04 -3.79
C LEU A 422 -4.14 0.66 -4.84
N LEU A 423 -3.41 1.70 -4.46
CA LEU A 423 -2.42 2.34 -5.35
C LEU A 423 -1.29 1.37 -5.72
N CYS A 424 -0.84 0.51 -4.80
CA CYS A 424 0.15 -0.53 -5.11
C CYS A 424 -0.39 -1.56 -6.12
N ILE A 425 -1.67 -1.93 -6.01
CA ILE A 425 -2.34 -2.83 -6.97
C ILE A 425 -2.46 -2.16 -8.35
N ASP A 426 -2.86 -0.89 -8.40
CA ASP A 426 -2.92 -0.09 -9.63
C ASP A 426 -1.55 -0.05 -10.34
N MET A 427 -0.47 0.12 -9.57
CA MET A 427 0.90 0.07 -10.09
C MET A 427 1.25 -1.29 -10.69
N GLY A 428 0.78 -2.39 -10.11
CA GLY A 428 0.88 -3.73 -10.70
C GLY A 428 0.15 -3.81 -12.05
N GLY A 429 -1.04 -3.22 -12.15
CA GLY A 429 -1.81 -3.08 -13.40
C GLY A 429 -1.04 -2.34 -14.49
N TRP A 430 -0.32 -1.27 -14.15
CA TRP A 430 0.53 -0.56 -15.10
C TRP A 430 1.68 -1.40 -15.63
N VAL A 431 2.37 -2.16 -14.77
CA VAL A 431 3.44 -3.08 -15.21
C VAL A 431 2.86 -4.13 -16.17
N TYR A 432 1.70 -4.68 -15.83
CA TYR A 432 1.00 -5.62 -16.71
C TYR A 432 0.66 -4.98 -18.07
N LEU A 433 0.02 -3.81 -18.08
CA LEU A 433 -0.40 -3.11 -19.30
C LEU A 433 0.78 -2.79 -20.22
N ILE A 434 1.89 -2.27 -19.66
CA ILE A 434 3.07 -1.92 -20.45
C ILE A 434 3.74 -3.15 -21.06
N ARG A 435 3.75 -4.27 -20.36
CA ARG A 435 4.28 -5.53 -20.89
C ARG A 435 3.46 -6.08 -22.05
N HIS A 436 2.11 -5.94 -21.97
CA HIS A 436 1.22 -6.42 -23.03
C HIS A 436 0.99 -5.41 -24.18
N ARG A 437 1.68 -4.29 -24.20
CA ARG A 437 1.46 -3.20 -25.19
C ARG A 437 1.52 -3.63 -26.66
N TYR A 438 2.28 -4.68 -26.98
CA TYR A 438 2.44 -5.20 -28.34
C TYR A 438 1.44 -6.28 -28.71
N VAL A 439 0.78 -6.90 -27.72
CA VAL A 439 -0.21 -7.97 -27.87
C VAL A 439 -1.64 -7.41 -27.85
N LEU A 440 -1.89 -6.42 -27.00
CA LEU A 440 -3.19 -5.79 -26.88
C LEU A 440 -3.54 -4.98 -28.13
N HIS A 441 -4.79 -5.11 -28.58
CA HIS A 441 -5.29 -4.24 -29.64
C HIS A 441 -5.22 -2.77 -29.19
N GLN A 442 -4.83 -1.86 -30.08
CA GLN A 442 -4.60 -0.43 -29.77
C GLN A 442 -5.76 0.22 -28.98
N LYS A 443 -7.02 -0.12 -29.33
CA LYS A 443 -8.21 0.39 -28.62
C LYS A 443 -8.31 -0.15 -27.19
N GLN A 444 -7.98 -1.42 -26.96
CA GLN A 444 -8.00 -2.05 -25.64
C GLN A 444 -6.87 -1.51 -24.75
N PHE A 445 -5.67 -1.37 -25.31
CA PHE A 445 -4.55 -0.75 -24.63
C PHE A 445 -4.88 0.67 -24.16
N PHE A 446 -5.43 1.50 -25.06
CA PHE A 446 -5.84 2.87 -24.72
C PHE A 446 -6.94 2.90 -23.66
N PHE A 447 -7.94 2.03 -23.75
CA PHE A 447 -9.02 1.95 -22.75
C PHE A 447 -8.45 1.63 -21.35
N TRP A 448 -7.63 0.59 -21.22
CA TRP A 448 -7.04 0.22 -19.95
C TRP A 448 -6.07 1.26 -19.41
N MET A 449 -5.33 1.91 -20.27
CA MET A 449 -4.46 3.03 -19.90
C MET A 449 -5.29 4.17 -19.25
N VAL A 450 -6.42 4.53 -19.86
CA VAL A 450 -7.31 5.56 -19.29
C VAL A 450 -7.89 5.11 -17.95
N VAL A 451 -8.32 3.86 -17.83
CA VAL A 451 -8.87 3.32 -16.57
C VAL A 451 -7.84 3.40 -15.44
N LEU A 452 -6.60 2.98 -15.68
CA LEU A 452 -5.52 3.04 -14.68
C LEU A 452 -5.12 4.50 -14.36
N ILE A 453 -5.08 5.41 -15.34
CA ILE A 453 -4.84 6.85 -15.07
C ILE A 453 -5.91 7.40 -14.12
N VAL A 454 -7.18 7.14 -14.42
CA VAL A 454 -8.30 7.62 -13.60
C VAL A 454 -8.23 7.02 -12.21
N ALA A 455 -7.96 5.72 -12.09
CA ALA A 455 -7.80 5.04 -10.80
C ALA A 455 -6.64 5.63 -9.99
N ALA A 456 -5.47 5.81 -10.60
CA ALA A 456 -4.31 6.45 -9.95
C ALA A 456 -4.63 7.87 -9.48
N CYS A 457 -5.28 8.70 -10.33
CA CYS A 457 -5.66 10.07 -9.96
C CYS A 457 -6.63 10.09 -8.77
N VAL A 458 -7.64 9.21 -8.77
CA VAL A 458 -8.61 9.11 -7.67
C VAL A 458 -7.92 8.67 -6.38
N LEU A 459 -7.09 7.62 -6.43
CA LEU A 459 -6.39 7.09 -5.26
C LEU A 459 -5.38 8.09 -4.69
N LEU A 460 -4.60 8.76 -5.54
CA LEU A 460 -3.68 9.83 -5.12
C LEU A 460 -4.42 11.01 -4.51
N SER A 461 -5.61 11.37 -5.06
CA SER A 461 -6.43 12.44 -4.50
C SER A 461 -6.97 12.06 -3.12
N ILE A 462 -7.48 10.84 -2.93
CA ILE A 462 -7.94 10.35 -1.64
C ILE A 462 -6.80 10.36 -0.62
N ASN A 463 -5.61 9.84 -0.99
CA ASN A 463 -4.44 9.87 -0.12
C ASN A 463 -4.05 11.32 0.25
N SER A 464 -4.00 12.22 -0.73
CA SER A 464 -3.62 13.62 -0.50
C SER A 464 -4.62 14.36 0.39
N ILE A 465 -5.92 14.16 0.17
CA ILE A 465 -6.97 14.75 1.00
C ILE A 465 -6.87 14.21 2.43
N THR A 466 -6.68 12.91 2.58
CA THR A 466 -6.50 12.30 3.91
C THR A 466 -5.29 12.89 4.61
N LEU A 467 -4.13 12.96 3.96
CA LEU A 467 -2.92 13.56 4.51
C LEU A 467 -3.11 15.04 4.86
N TYR A 468 -3.85 15.80 4.04
CA TYR A 468 -4.19 17.20 4.34
C TYR A 468 -5.07 17.32 5.59
N LEU A 469 -6.06 16.44 5.75
CA LEU A 469 -6.90 16.38 6.95
C LEU A 469 -6.10 16.00 8.21
N PHE A 470 -5.02 15.26 8.07
CA PHE A 470 -4.05 15.01 9.14
C PHE A 470 -3.20 16.26 9.51
N GLY A 471 -3.34 17.37 8.80
CA GLY A 471 -2.59 18.61 9.04
C GLY A 471 -1.22 18.65 8.36
N ILE A 472 -1.02 17.85 7.29
CA ILE A 472 0.18 17.95 6.47
C ILE A 472 0.16 19.25 5.68
N LYS A 473 1.26 19.99 5.72
CA LYS A 473 1.41 21.27 5.02
C LYS A 473 1.46 21.06 3.51
N ILE A 474 0.94 22.02 2.75
CA ILE A 474 0.83 21.95 1.28
C ILE A 474 2.18 21.64 0.61
N PHE A 475 3.30 22.27 1.07
CA PHE A 475 4.62 21.98 0.50
C PHE A 475 5.01 20.51 0.64
N ALA A 476 4.67 19.89 1.77
CA ALA A 476 4.98 18.49 2.05
C ALA A 476 4.11 17.55 1.22
N LEU A 477 2.85 17.92 0.94
CA LEU A 477 2.00 17.22 -0.02
C LEU A 477 2.56 17.26 -1.45
N ILE A 478 3.11 18.40 -1.86
CA ILE A 478 3.77 18.52 -3.18
C ILE A 478 4.98 17.58 -3.24
N VAL A 479 5.79 17.52 -2.20
CA VAL A 479 6.93 16.57 -2.13
C VAL A 479 6.43 15.12 -2.16
N TYR A 480 5.38 14.79 -1.41
CA TYR A 480 4.76 13.46 -1.42
C TYR A 480 4.34 13.04 -2.83
N LEU A 481 3.56 13.88 -3.52
CA LEU A 481 3.09 13.60 -4.88
C LEU A 481 4.25 13.45 -5.86
N PHE A 482 5.21 14.36 -5.82
CA PHE A 482 6.39 14.32 -6.68
C PHE A 482 7.17 13.02 -6.48
N VAL A 483 7.48 12.67 -5.24
CA VAL A 483 8.23 11.45 -4.92
C VAL A 483 7.47 10.22 -5.39
N THR A 484 6.17 10.13 -5.09
CA THR A 484 5.33 8.97 -5.48
C THR A 484 5.27 8.80 -6.99
N ILE A 485 5.10 9.88 -7.75
CA ILE A 485 5.07 9.84 -9.22
C ILE A 485 6.42 9.40 -9.79
N VAL A 486 7.53 9.91 -9.28
CA VAL A 486 8.86 9.52 -9.78
C VAL A 486 9.17 8.06 -9.42
N LEU A 487 8.83 7.60 -8.23
CA LEU A 487 8.96 6.19 -7.84
C LEU A 487 8.13 5.27 -8.74
N PHE A 488 6.93 5.69 -9.11
CA PHE A 488 6.08 4.98 -10.07
C PHE A 488 6.78 4.80 -11.42
N PHE A 489 7.36 5.86 -11.98
CA PHE A 489 8.12 5.75 -13.24
C PHE A 489 9.35 4.85 -13.08
N CYS A 490 10.10 4.98 -11.99
CA CYS A 490 11.22 4.10 -11.71
C CYS A 490 10.80 2.62 -11.66
N MET A 491 9.65 2.30 -11.07
CA MET A 491 9.12 0.94 -11.01
C MET A 491 8.77 0.39 -12.39
N ILE A 492 8.09 1.18 -13.22
CA ILE A 492 7.67 0.75 -14.56
C ILE A 492 8.88 0.38 -15.42
N TYR A 493 9.93 1.19 -15.35
CA TYR A 493 11.12 1.03 -16.19
C TYR A 493 12.26 0.22 -15.53
N MET A 494 12.00 -0.45 -14.39
CA MET A 494 12.98 -1.26 -13.68
C MET A 494 13.11 -2.68 -14.24
N ASP A 495 13.13 -2.86 -15.54
CA ASP A 495 13.21 -4.18 -16.20
C ASP A 495 14.42 -4.31 -17.15
N LYS A 496 15.61 -4.21 -16.58
CA LYS A 496 16.85 -4.29 -17.35
C LYS A 496 17.02 -5.66 -18.02
N ARG A 497 17.19 -5.64 -19.33
CA ARG A 497 17.46 -6.83 -20.15
C ARG A 497 18.94 -7.22 -20.09
N THR A 498 19.21 -8.49 -20.43
CA THR A 498 20.56 -8.94 -20.75
C THR A 498 20.95 -8.42 -22.12
N ARG A 499 22.25 -8.55 -22.47
CA ARG A 499 22.71 -8.21 -23.82
C ARG A 499 21.96 -9.03 -24.89
N LYS A 500 21.86 -10.35 -24.69
CA LYS A 500 21.14 -11.24 -25.61
C LYS A 500 19.64 -10.94 -25.69
N GLY A 501 19.02 -10.59 -24.55
CA GLY A 501 17.62 -10.13 -24.51
C GLY A 501 17.38 -8.85 -25.29
N ASN A 502 18.35 -7.92 -25.32
CA ASN A 502 18.28 -6.71 -26.13
C ASN A 502 18.51 -7.00 -27.62
N GLU A 503 19.40 -7.92 -27.98
CA GLU A 503 19.61 -8.37 -29.36
C GLU A 503 18.30 -8.97 -29.90
N TRP A 504 17.69 -9.93 -29.21
CA TRP A 504 16.40 -10.53 -29.60
C TRP A 504 15.25 -9.51 -29.68
N LYS A 505 15.21 -8.57 -28.75
CA LYS A 505 14.21 -7.50 -28.82
C LYS A 505 14.39 -6.63 -30.06
N ALA A 506 15.62 -6.32 -30.42
CA ALA A 506 15.94 -5.56 -31.65
C ALA A 506 15.51 -6.33 -32.90
N GLU A 507 15.81 -7.64 -32.98
CA GLU A 507 15.35 -8.53 -34.05
C GLU A 507 13.83 -8.54 -34.20
N VAL A 508 13.09 -8.73 -33.09
CA VAL A 508 11.61 -8.74 -33.09
C VAL A 508 11.03 -7.39 -33.51
N LEU A 509 11.62 -6.27 -33.03
CA LEU A 509 11.19 -4.95 -33.43
C LEU A 509 11.52 -4.68 -34.92
N GLY A 510 12.66 -5.19 -35.41
CA GLY A 510 13.04 -5.11 -36.82
C GLY A 510 12.05 -5.86 -37.73
N ILE A 511 11.63 -7.05 -37.33
CA ILE A 511 10.56 -7.81 -38.01
C ILE A 511 9.26 -7.03 -38.04
N ARG A 512 8.88 -6.47 -36.87
CA ARG A 512 7.67 -5.67 -36.76
C ARG A 512 7.72 -4.49 -37.73
N GLU A 513 8.79 -3.75 -37.72
CA GLU A 513 8.99 -2.59 -38.60
C GLU A 513 8.98 -3.01 -40.08
N PHE A 514 9.62 -4.12 -40.42
CA PHE A 514 9.58 -4.69 -41.78
C PHE A 514 8.13 -4.97 -42.23
N ILE A 515 7.36 -5.71 -41.42
CA ILE A 515 5.96 -6.04 -41.75
C ILE A 515 5.12 -4.76 -41.90
N GLU A 516 5.32 -3.75 -41.05
CA GLU A 516 4.55 -2.51 -41.07
C GLU A 516 4.95 -1.61 -42.25
N THR A 517 6.26 -1.52 -42.61
CA THR A 517 6.78 -0.46 -43.50
C THR A 517 7.19 -0.93 -44.87
N VAL A 518 7.45 -2.24 -45.12
CA VAL A 518 7.93 -2.74 -46.41
C VAL A 518 7.02 -2.30 -47.54
N GLU A 519 7.64 -1.70 -48.59
CA GLU A 519 6.96 -1.22 -49.77
C GLU A 519 6.66 -2.35 -50.77
N PRO A 520 5.59 -2.24 -51.62
CA PRO A 520 5.18 -3.29 -52.54
C PRO A 520 6.28 -3.66 -53.57
N GLU A 521 7.04 -2.69 -54.05
CA GLU A 521 8.15 -2.93 -55.02
C GLU A 521 9.25 -3.77 -54.37
N GLN A 522 9.62 -3.44 -53.14
CA GLN A 522 10.65 -4.15 -52.37
C GLN A 522 10.16 -5.57 -52.03
N LEU A 523 8.88 -5.71 -51.62
CA LEU A 523 8.26 -6.98 -51.29
C LEU A 523 8.21 -7.91 -52.51
N THR A 524 7.99 -7.36 -53.74
CA THR A 524 8.02 -8.13 -55.01
C THR A 524 9.37 -8.77 -55.23
N VAL A 525 10.44 -8.02 -55.03
CA VAL A 525 11.81 -8.52 -55.21
C VAL A 525 12.14 -9.59 -54.16
N LEU A 526 11.74 -9.38 -52.92
CA LEU A 526 11.98 -10.34 -51.84
C LEU A 526 11.20 -11.63 -52.06
N ASN A 527 9.94 -11.55 -52.51
CA ASN A 527 9.10 -12.70 -52.83
C ASN A 527 9.63 -13.52 -54.00
N GLN A 528 10.23 -12.87 -55.00
CA GLN A 528 10.92 -13.57 -56.09
C GLN A 528 12.16 -14.35 -55.61
N ARG A 529 12.86 -13.84 -54.60
CA ARG A 529 14.02 -14.52 -53.99
C ARG A 529 13.59 -15.65 -53.04
N ASN A 530 12.54 -15.43 -52.29
CA ASN A 530 11.97 -16.40 -51.37
C ASN A 530 10.44 -16.54 -51.58
N PRO A 531 9.98 -17.48 -52.40
CA PRO A 531 8.54 -17.69 -52.64
C PRO A 531 7.75 -18.09 -51.36
N LYS A 532 8.45 -18.53 -50.32
CA LYS A 532 7.86 -18.87 -49.02
C LYS A 532 7.87 -17.69 -48.04
N LEU A 533 8.30 -16.50 -48.44
CA LEU A 533 8.40 -15.32 -47.56
C LEU A 533 7.11 -15.04 -46.79
N PHE A 534 5.98 -15.14 -47.46
CA PHE A 534 4.67 -14.97 -46.79
C PHE A 534 4.49 -15.96 -45.64
N GLN A 535 4.74 -17.24 -45.91
CA GLN A 535 4.56 -18.33 -44.94
C GLN A 535 5.57 -18.27 -43.80
N ASP A 536 6.85 -17.94 -44.10
CA ASP A 536 7.92 -17.85 -43.11
C ASP A 536 7.65 -16.74 -42.07
N PHE A 537 7.07 -15.62 -42.50
CA PHE A 537 6.75 -14.50 -41.61
C PHE A 537 5.37 -14.60 -40.95
N LEU A 538 4.46 -15.43 -41.46
CA LEU A 538 3.09 -15.52 -40.97
C LEU A 538 2.98 -15.86 -39.46
N PRO A 539 3.75 -16.82 -38.89
CA PRO A 539 3.68 -17.10 -37.46
C PRO A 539 4.16 -15.92 -36.60
N PHE A 540 5.16 -15.17 -37.08
CA PHE A 540 5.64 -13.93 -36.43
C PHE A 540 4.62 -12.81 -36.53
N ALA A 541 4.05 -12.60 -37.71
CA ALA A 541 2.99 -11.62 -37.93
C ALA A 541 1.78 -11.90 -37.06
N TYR A 542 1.43 -13.18 -36.88
CA TYR A 542 0.33 -13.61 -36.02
C TYR A 542 0.58 -13.20 -34.54
N VAL A 543 1.73 -13.56 -33.98
CA VAL A 543 2.07 -13.22 -32.58
C VAL A 543 2.12 -11.70 -32.37
N LEU A 544 2.68 -10.97 -33.34
CA LEU A 544 2.78 -9.49 -33.29
C LEU A 544 1.46 -8.76 -33.58
N ASN A 545 0.38 -9.48 -33.86
CA ASN A 545 -0.92 -8.93 -34.25
C ASN A 545 -0.89 -8.09 -35.55
N LEU A 546 -0.08 -8.53 -36.49
CA LEU A 546 0.15 -7.87 -37.78
C LEU A 546 -0.23 -8.76 -38.98
N ALA A 547 -0.80 -9.93 -38.73
CA ALA A 547 -1.10 -10.89 -39.80
C ALA A 547 -2.08 -10.35 -40.85
N ASP A 548 -3.07 -9.53 -40.44
CA ASP A 548 -3.98 -8.85 -41.39
C ASP A 548 -3.22 -7.88 -42.32
N ILE A 549 -2.28 -7.14 -41.75
CA ILE A 549 -1.45 -6.19 -42.51
C ILE A 549 -0.55 -6.96 -43.46
N TRP A 550 0.08 -8.06 -42.95
CA TRP A 550 0.96 -8.90 -43.73
C TRP A 550 0.24 -9.56 -44.91
N ALA A 551 -0.91 -10.20 -44.67
CA ALA A 551 -1.70 -10.80 -45.72
C ALA A 551 -2.15 -9.80 -46.80
N LYS A 552 -2.55 -8.60 -46.39
CA LYS A 552 -2.97 -7.53 -47.31
C LYS A 552 -1.84 -7.04 -48.20
N LYS A 553 -0.59 -7.03 -47.71
CA LYS A 553 0.57 -6.61 -48.52
C LYS A 553 0.89 -7.56 -49.67
N PHE A 554 0.48 -8.84 -49.55
CA PHE A 554 0.64 -9.87 -50.57
C PHE A 554 -0.57 -10.07 -51.47
N GLU A 555 -1.68 -9.38 -51.28
CA GLU A 555 -2.96 -9.54 -52.01
C GLU A 555 -2.80 -9.57 -53.53
N HIS A 556 -1.80 -8.83 -54.07
CA HIS A 556 -1.58 -8.71 -55.53
C HIS A 556 -0.25 -9.37 -55.97
N LEU A 557 0.39 -10.13 -55.09
CA LEU A 557 1.67 -10.80 -55.41
C LEU A 557 1.43 -12.29 -55.65
N PRO A 558 2.18 -12.90 -56.59
CA PRO A 558 2.13 -14.36 -56.79
C PRO A 558 2.77 -15.04 -55.57
N VAL A 559 1.97 -15.73 -54.76
CA VAL A 559 2.41 -16.48 -53.59
C VAL A 559 2.00 -17.95 -53.76
N GLU A 560 2.89 -18.86 -53.38
CA GLU A 560 2.58 -20.29 -53.37
C GLU A 560 1.60 -20.59 -52.22
N GLN A 561 0.55 -21.36 -52.50
CA GLN A 561 -0.37 -21.83 -51.50
C GLN A 561 0.38 -22.67 -50.44
N PRO A 562 0.11 -22.49 -49.15
CA PRO A 562 0.68 -23.35 -48.10
C PRO A 562 0.28 -24.78 -48.28
N GLN A 563 1.25 -25.68 -48.43
CA GLN A 563 0.99 -27.12 -48.62
C GLN A 563 0.39 -27.82 -47.37
N TRP A 564 0.50 -27.14 -46.24
CA TRP A 564 0.01 -27.63 -44.94
C TRP A 564 -1.43 -27.19 -44.62
N TYR A 565 -2.07 -26.46 -45.54
CA TYR A 565 -3.44 -26.01 -45.37
C TYR A 565 -4.31 -26.49 -46.50
N ASP A 566 -5.36 -27.24 -46.13
CA ASP A 566 -6.42 -27.72 -47.00
C ASP A 566 -7.73 -27.09 -46.60
N GLY A 567 -8.18 -26.10 -47.35
CA GLY A 567 -9.37 -25.27 -47.08
C GLY A 567 -10.49 -25.53 -48.10
N MET A 568 -11.70 -25.07 -47.79
CA MET A 568 -12.91 -25.24 -48.58
C MET A 568 -12.92 -24.55 -49.97
N HIS A 569 -11.90 -23.78 -50.29
CA HIS A 569 -11.86 -23.00 -51.52
C HIS A 569 -10.78 -23.50 -52.47
N ASP A 570 -11.20 -23.95 -53.64
CA ASP A 570 -10.33 -24.23 -54.78
C ASP A 570 -9.99 -22.85 -55.41
N TYR A 571 -8.77 -22.35 -55.15
CA TYR A 571 -8.30 -21.08 -55.67
C TYR A 571 -7.69 -21.29 -57.06
N ASP A 572 -8.33 -20.69 -58.12
CA ASP A 572 -7.69 -20.59 -59.41
C ASP A 572 -6.38 -19.78 -59.33
N HIS A 573 -6.34 -18.79 -58.44
CA HIS A 573 -5.16 -18.05 -58.03
C HIS A 573 -5.22 -17.91 -56.50
N PHE A 574 -4.11 -18.29 -55.81
CA PHE A 574 -4.05 -18.15 -54.34
C PHE A 574 -4.01 -16.68 -53.93
N ASP A 575 -5.01 -16.25 -53.19
CA ASP A 575 -5.16 -14.92 -52.63
C ASP A 575 -4.84 -14.97 -51.13
N THR A 576 -3.76 -14.32 -50.73
CA THR A 576 -3.27 -14.31 -49.35
C THR A 576 -4.20 -13.62 -48.37
N PHE A 577 -4.94 -12.59 -48.82
CA PHE A 577 -5.89 -11.90 -47.98
C PHE A 577 -7.12 -12.75 -47.71
N LEU A 578 -7.65 -13.39 -48.76
CA LEU A 578 -8.77 -14.30 -48.64
C LEU A 578 -8.41 -15.54 -47.84
N PHE A 579 -7.22 -16.13 -48.11
CA PHE A 579 -6.65 -17.23 -47.30
C PHE A 579 -6.57 -16.87 -45.82
N TRP A 580 -5.94 -15.73 -45.49
CA TRP A 580 -5.81 -15.31 -44.11
C TRP A 580 -7.16 -15.11 -43.44
N HIS A 581 -8.12 -14.53 -44.15
CA HIS A 581 -9.47 -14.30 -43.61
C HIS A 581 -10.20 -15.60 -43.30
N THR A 582 -10.08 -16.61 -44.15
CA THR A 582 -10.68 -17.95 -43.96
C THR A 582 -9.93 -18.71 -42.86
N PHE A 583 -8.61 -18.76 -42.95
CA PHE A 583 -7.73 -19.41 -41.98
C PHE A 583 -7.84 -18.77 -40.59
N HIS A 584 -8.00 -17.47 -40.50
CA HIS A 584 -8.19 -16.79 -39.23
C HIS A 584 -9.48 -17.26 -38.51
N TYR A 585 -10.54 -17.53 -39.25
CA TYR A 585 -11.76 -18.10 -38.65
C TYR A 585 -11.51 -19.52 -38.14
N CYS A 586 -10.89 -20.38 -38.92
CA CYS A 586 -10.49 -21.71 -38.47
C CYS A 586 -9.62 -21.63 -37.21
N PHE A 587 -8.62 -20.79 -37.22
CA PHE A 587 -7.69 -20.59 -36.12
C PHE A 587 -8.34 -20.02 -34.85
N TYR A 588 -9.30 -19.10 -35.03
CA TYR A 588 -10.12 -18.60 -33.93
C TYR A 588 -10.95 -19.72 -33.27
N TYR A 589 -11.54 -20.61 -34.06
CA TYR A 589 -12.24 -21.77 -33.50
C TYR A 589 -11.28 -22.72 -32.80
N MET A 590 -10.12 -22.99 -33.36
CA MET A 590 -9.08 -23.79 -32.67
C MET A 590 -8.75 -23.19 -31.30
N GLU A 591 -8.50 -21.90 -31.19
CA GLU A 591 -8.24 -21.23 -29.91
C GLU A 591 -9.40 -21.44 -28.95
N GLN A 592 -10.64 -21.20 -29.38
CA GLN A 592 -11.83 -21.32 -28.53
C GLN A 592 -12.02 -22.75 -27.99
N TYR A 593 -11.74 -23.76 -28.80
CA TYR A 593 -11.92 -25.16 -28.40
C TYR A 593 -10.80 -25.68 -27.50
N THR A 594 -9.58 -25.21 -27.69
CA THR A 594 -8.40 -25.67 -26.97
C THR A 594 -8.21 -25.00 -25.62
N VAL A 595 -8.48 -23.71 -25.55
CA VAL A 595 -8.28 -22.90 -24.33
C VAL A 595 -9.49 -22.95 -23.38
N TYR A 596 -10.67 -23.36 -23.88
CA TYR A 596 -11.88 -23.43 -23.05
C TYR A 596 -11.83 -24.60 -22.07
N HIS A 597 -11.49 -24.31 -20.80
CA HIS A 597 -11.44 -25.30 -19.73
C HIS A 597 -12.74 -25.23 -18.89
N PRO A 598 -13.59 -26.29 -18.89
CA PRO A 598 -14.81 -26.31 -18.08
C PRO A 598 -14.55 -26.23 -16.56
N LEU A 599 -13.42 -26.71 -16.08
CA LEU A 599 -13.03 -26.66 -14.66
C LEU A 599 -12.69 -25.25 -14.14
N VAL A 600 -12.34 -24.31 -15.01
CA VAL A 600 -12.08 -22.91 -14.60
C VAL A 600 -13.39 -22.20 -14.28
N LYS A 601 -14.49 -22.62 -14.85
CA LYS A 601 -15.83 -22.06 -14.60
C LYS A 601 -16.37 -22.44 -13.21
N GLU A 602 -15.99 -23.61 -12.69
CA GLU A 602 -16.40 -24.07 -11.35
C GLU A 602 -15.52 -23.51 -10.23
N ALA A 603 -14.27 -23.13 -10.52
CA ALA A 603 -13.32 -22.61 -9.53
C ALA A 603 -13.49 -21.12 -9.19
N GLY A 604 -14.43 -20.39 -9.80
CA GLY A 604 -14.77 -19.00 -9.44
C GLY A 604 -13.66 -17.98 -9.69
N PHE A 605 -12.61 -18.32 -10.41
CA PHE A 605 -11.59 -17.36 -10.81
C PHE A 605 -12.11 -16.52 -11.99
N PHE A 606 -12.08 -15.21 -11.85
CA PHE A 606 -12.43 -14.24 -12.87
C PHE A 606 -11.54 -14.42 -14.11
N HIS A 607 -11.95 -15.29 -15.01
CA HIS A 607 -11.54 -15.20 -16.40
C HIS A 607 -12.34 -14.06 -17.01
N VAL A 608 -11.76 -12.88 -17.04
CA VAL A 608 -12.27 -11.78 -17.88
C VAL A 608 -11.97 -12.19 -19.31
N SER A 609 -12.88 -12.96 -19.89
CA SER A 609 -12.88 -13.27 -21.31
C SER A 609 -13.08 -11.96 -22.07
N PHE A 610 -12.00 -11.41 -22.63
CA PHE A 610 -11.99 -10.17 -23.42
C PHE A 610 -12.73 -10.25 -24.76
N HIS A 611 -13.36 -11.40 -25.08
CA HIS A 611 -14.00 -11.65 -26.37
C HIS A 611 -15.46 -11.19 -26.49
N THR A 612 -16.05 -10.52 -25.50
CA THR A 612 -17.46 -10.11 -25.51
C THR A 612 -17.78 -8.78 -26.21
N PHE A 613 -16.82 -8.14 -26.87
CA PHE A 613 -17.04 -6.86 -27.57
C PHE A 613 -16.75 -6.92 -29.08
N LEU A 614 -17.17 -7.98 -29.74
CA LEU A 614 -17.32 -7.93 -31.19
C LEU A 614 -18.68 -7.32 -31.53
N PRO A 615 -18.77 -6.33 -32.43
CA PRO A 615 -20.06 -5.78 -32.85
C PRO A 615 -20.87 -6.87 -33.53
N LYS A 616 -22.09 -7.13 -33.02
CA LYS A 616 -23.06 -7.95 -33.72
C LYS A 616 -23.27 -7.35 -35.11
N GLN A 617 -22.85 -8.04 -36.15
CA GLN A 617 -23.27 -7.71 -37.50
C GLN A 617 -24.81 -7.79 -37.55
N LYS A 618 -25.45 -6.66 -37.80
CA LYS A 618 -26.88 -6.63 -38.20
C LYS A 618 -27.01 -7.39 -39.52
N LYS A 619 -27.93 -8.34 -39.52
CA LYS A 619 -28.44 -8.95 -40.76
C LYS A 619 -29.02 -7.88 -41.67
#